data_885d1c74cf22778feabe7dcc2c1ba152
#
_entry.id   885d1c74cf22778feabe7dcc2c1ba152
#
_cell.length_a   1.000
_cell.length_b   1.000
_cell.length_c   1.000
_cell.angle_alpha   90.00
_cell.angle_beta   90.00
_cell.angle_gamma   90.00
#
_symmetry.space_group_name_H-M   'P 1'
#
loop_
_entity.id
_entity.type
_entity.pdbx_description
1 polymer ?
#
loop_
_entity_poly.entity_id
_entity_poly.type
_entity_poly.pdbx_seq_one_letter_code
_entity_poly.pdbx_strand_id
1 'polypeptide(L)'
;MDVSRASELSDTICDAVGDAVICDRDVLETILLGAVGRGHVLLEDVPGTGKTLTARSLADVLGLSFSRIQFTPDLLPADVTGTHVFDEREGTFEFNEGPIFANVVLADEINRAPPKTQAALLEAMEEGQVTTDGETRQLPEPFFVVATQNPIDQDGTFPLPEAQLDRFLVKTSLGYPDEDGEADLLRRRASRERTTPSVETVLEGDQVTDLRAVPEQIHVDDDVLQYAVAIARATRTATNVDTGVSPRGTQRLFEAARVAATIADREYVTPDDIRRVAHPVLAHRLVLTPKATVNDVDTDHVLETVLEAVPVPTLEQQAH
;
A
#
# COMPACT_ATOMS: atom_id res chain seq x y z
N MET A 1 -20.23 -8.57 -7.17
CA MET A 1 -19.39 -9.71 -6.72
C MET A 1 -19.77 -10.02 -5.29
N ASP A 2 -19.88 -11.30 -4.89
CA ASP A 2 -20.06 -11.72 -3.49
C ASP A 2 -18.71 -11.93 -2.78
N VAL A 3 -18.75 -12.16 -1.47
CA VAL A 3 -17.55 -12.27 -0.61
C VAL A 3 -16.74 -13.51 -0.97
N SER A 4 -17.40 -14.67 -1.16
CA SER A 4 -16.72 -15.93 -1.48
C SER A 4 -15.96 -15.84 -2.80
N ARG A 5 -16.55 -15.21 -3.81
CA ARG A 5 -15.88 -14.97 -5.09
C ARG A 5 -14.71 -14.00 -4.96
N ALA A 6 -14.84 -12.96 -4.12
CA ALA A 6 -13.77 -12.00 -3.85
C ALA A 6 -12.58 -12.68 -3.13
N SER A 7 -12.86 -13.58 -2.18
CA SER A 7 -11.83 -14.37 -1.49
C SER A 7 -11.09 -15.30 -2.46
N GLU A 8 -11.82 -16.10 -3.27
CA GLU A 8 -11.22 -16.98 -4.29
C GLU A 8 -10.31 -16.21 -5.27
N LEU A 9 -10.76 -15.02 -5.70
CA LEU A 9 -9.97 -14.17 -6.60
C LEU A 9 -8.74 -13.63 -5.88
N SER A 10 -8.86 -13.23 -4.62
CA SER A 10 -7.73 -12.76 -3.81
C SER A 10 -6.65 -13.84 -3.66
N ASP A 11 -7.07 -15.08 -3.40
CA ASP A 11 -6.17 -16.23 -3.36
C ASP A 11 -5.47 -16.44 -4.72
N THR A 12 -6.25 -16.44 -5.80
CA THR A 12 -5.70 -16.64 -7.17
C THR A 12 -4.71 -15.53 -7.54
N ILE A 13 -4.98 -14.28 -7.15
CA ILE A 13 -4.09 -13.14 -7.37
C ILE A 13 -2.77 -13.33 -6.59
N CYS A 14 -2.87 -13.67 -5.30
CA CYS A 14 -1.68 -13.90 -4.47
C CYS A 14 -0.84 -15.06 -4.99
N ASP A 15 -1.46 -16.16 -5.41
CA ASP A 15 -0.77 -17.31 -6.00
C ASP A 15 -0.07 -16.93 -7.30
N ALA A 16 -0.76 -16.22 -8.21
CA ALA A 16 -0.19 -15.79 -9.50
C ALA A 16 0.98 -14.81 -9.33
N VAL A 17 0.92 -13.89 -8.35
CA VAL A 17 2.05 -13.02 -8.02
C VAL A 17 3.17 -13.83 -7.36
N GLY A 18 2.86 -14.75 -6.45
CA GLY A 18 3.80 -15.66 -5.77
C GLY A 18 4.57 -16.56 -6.72
N ASP A 19 4.00 -16.92 -7.87
CA ASP A 19 4.69 -17.65 -8.93
C ASP A 19 5.81 -16.81 -9.60
N ALA A 20 5.69 -15.52 -9.61
CA ALA A 20 6.68 -14.61 -10.18
C ALA A 20 7.70 -14.11 -9.14
N VAL A 21 7.27 -13.89 -7.90
CA VAL A 21 8.05 -13.28 -6.82
C VAL A 21 8.19 -14.27 -5.66
N ILE A 22 9.35 -14.30 -5.04
CA ILE A 22 9.55 -15.07 -3.81
C ILE A 22 9.44 -14.12 -2.63
N CYS A 23 8.33 -14.20 -1.92
CA CYS A 23 8.09 -13.52 -0.65
C CYS A 23 6.98 -14.23 0.11
N ASP A 24 6.84 -13.91 1.39
CA ASP A 24 5.81 -14.47 2.24
C ASP A 24 4.41 -14.11 1.71
N ARG A 25 3.48 -15.08 1.79
CA ARG A 25 2.09 -14.87 1.36
C ARG A 25 1.42 -13.74 2.12
N ASP A 26 1.67 -13.60 3.42
CA ASP A 26 1.10 -12.54 4.27
C ASP A 26 1.49 -11.14 3.77
N VAL A 27 2.70 -11.00 3.19
CA VAL A 27 3.14 -9.75 2.57
C VAL A 27 2.37 -9.47 1.28
N LEU A 28 2.16 -10.49 0.44
CA LEU A 28 1.34 -10.35 -0.78
C LEU A 28 -0.10 -9.98 -0.44
N GLU A 29 -0.70 -10.62 0.57
CA GLU A 29 -2.04 -10.30 1.06
C GLU A 29 -2.11 -8.86 1.61
N THR A 30 -1.05 -8.38 2.29
CA THR A 30 -0.96 -6.99 2.76
C THR A 30 -0.89 -6.00 1.59
N ILE A 31 -0.14 -6.31 0.53
CA ILE A 31 -0.08 -5.48 -0.68
C ILE A 31 -1.44 -5.48 -1.39
N LEU A 32 -2.07 -6.65 -1.52
CA LEU A 32 -3.40 -6.79 -2.10
C LEU A 32 -4.46 -6.05 -1.28
N LEU A 33 -4.34 -6.10 0.06
CA LEU A 33 -5.20 -5.33 0.96
C LEU A 33 -5.11 -3.82 0.65
N GLY A 34 -3.91 -3.30 0.39
CA GLY A 34 -3.73 -1.92 -0.06
C GLY A 34 -4.45 -1.62 -1.37
N ALA A 35 -4.33 -2.53 -2.36
CA ALA A 35 -4.95 -2.38 -3.68
C ALA A 35 -6.49 -2.46 -3.62
N VAL A 36 -7.05 -3.45 -2.90
CA VAL A 36 -8.50 -3.65 -2.75
C VAL A 36 -9.13 -2.60 -1.84
N GLY A 37 -8.43 -2.19 -0.78
CA GLY A 37 -8.88 -1.17 0.19
C GLY A 37 -8.83 0.27 -0.34
N ARG A 38 -8.70 0.46 -1.66
CA ARG A 38 -8.63 1.80 -2.30
C ARG A 38 -7.57 2.71 -1.67
N GLY A 39 -6.49 2.07 -1.18
CA GLY A 39 -5.36 2.76 -0.59
C GLY A 39 -4.12 2.65 -1.46
N HIS A 40 -2.98 3.01 -0.89
CA HIS A 40 -1.66 2.93 -1.50
C HIS A 40 -0.73 2.18 -0.56
N VAL A 41 0.34 1.61 -1.09
CA VAL A 41 1.29 0.77 -0.33
C VAL A 41 2.65 1.45 -0.28
N LEU A 42 3.27 1.46 0.90
CA LEU A 42 4.67 1.83 1.07
C LEU A 42 5.49 0.55 1.35
N LEU A 43 6.44 0.27 0.48
CA LEU A 43 7.41 -0.83 0.66
C LEU A 43 8.74 -0.27 1.17
N GLU A 44 9.12 -0.66 2.36
CA GLU A 44 10.38 -0.25 2.96
C GLU A 44 11.36 -1.42 2.98
N ASP A 45 12.30 -1.42 2.04
CA ASP A 45 13.23 -2.52 1.82
C ASP A 45 14.56 -2.06 1.25
N VAL A 46 15.59 -2.87 1.47
CA VAL A 46 16.87 -2.76 0.79
C VAL A 46 16.72 -2.97 -0.72
N PRO A 47 17.67 -2.51 -1.54
CA PRO A 47 17.67 -2.77 -2.98
C PRO A 47 17.77 -4.29 -3.27
N GLY A 48 17.07 -4.73 -4.34
CA GLY A 48 17.20 -6.10 -4.84
C GLY A 48 16.18 -7.12 -4.28
N THR A 49 15.26 -6.74 -3.40
CA THR A 49 14.23 -7.63 -2.81
C THR A 49 13.06 -7.95 -3.74
N GLY A 50 13.03 -7.39 -4.96
CA GLY A 50 11.97 -7.72 -5.93
C GLY A 50 10.80 -6.72 -5.98
N LYS A 51 10.88 -5.55 -5.32
CA LYS A 51 9.82 -4.52 -5.26
C LYS A 51 9.20 -4.18 -6.63
N THR A 52 10.07 -3.94 -7.63
CA THR A 52 9.62 -3.61 -8.99
C THR A 52 8.90 -4.78 -9.66
N LEU A 53 9.38 -6.00 -9.43
CA LEU A 53 8.77 -7.22 -9.97
C LEU A 53 7.39 -7.45 -9.33
N THR A 54 7.28 -7.28 -8.01
CA THR A 54 6.02 -7.41 -7.26
C THR A 54 4.96 -6.44 -7.77
N ALA A 55 5.29 -5.14 -7.87
CA ALA A 55 4.35 -4.13 -8.34
C ALA A 55 3.91 -4.37 -9.79
N ARG A 56 4.84 -4.77 -10.67
CA ARG A 56 4.53 -5.10 -12.06
C ARG A 56 3.68 -6.36 -12.16
N SER A 57 4.04 -7.44 -11.46
CA SER A 57 3.27 -8.70 -11.47
C SER A 57 1.85 -8.47 -10.96
N LEU A 58 1.68 -7.65 -9.91
CA LEU A 58 0.34 -7.28 -9.43
C LEU A 58 -0.46 -6.56 -10.51
N ALA A 59 0.14 -5.59 -11.21
CA ALA A 59 -0.54 -4.88 -12.29
C ALA A 59 -0.94 -5.82 -13.45
N ASP A 60 -0.02 -6.71 -13.87
CA ASP A 60 -0.25 -7.67 -14.94
C ASP A 60 -1.37 -8.66 -14.57
N VAL A 61 -1.36 -9.19 -13.32
CA VAL A 61 -2.40 -10.09 -12.80
C VAL A 61 -3.78 -9.42 -12.75
N LEU A 62 -3.82 -8.14 -12.39
CA LEU A 62 -5.05 -7.34 -12.33
C LEU A 62 -5.49 -6.78 -13.70
N GLY A 63 -4.75 -7.05 -14.79
CA GLY A 63 -5.06 -6.51 -16.12
C GLY A 63 -5.00 -4.99 -16.20
N LEU A 64 -4.15 -4.35 -15.39
CA LEU A 64 -4.05 -2.90 -15.25
C LEU A 64 -2.79 -2.35 -15.91
N SER A 65 -2.86 -1.11 -16.39
CA SER A 65 -1.69 -0.41 -16.92
C SER A 65 -0.68 -0.13 -15.81
N PHE A 66 0.62 -0.31 -16.13
CA PHE A 66 1.72 -0.13 -15.19
C PHE A 66 2.70 0.95 -15.66
N SER A 67 3.12 1.81 -14.74
CA SER A 67 4.21 2.76 -14.94
C SER A 67 5.19 2.74 -13.77
N ARG A 68 6.47 2.97 -14.06
CA ARG A 68 7.51 3.14 -13.04
C ARG A 68 8.09 4.53 -13.12
N ILE A 69 8.13 5.22 -11.99
CA ILE A 69 8.78 6.51 -11.80
C ILE A 69 9.97 6.31 -10.86
N GLN A 70 11.18 6.46 -11.36
CA GLN A 70 12.37 6.45 -10.53
C GLN A 70 12.58 7.86 -9.95
N PHE A 71 12.47 7.98 -8.65
CA PHE A 71 12.67 9.26 -7.96
C PHE A 71 14.16 9.54 -7.81
N THR A 72 14.60 10.66 -8.36
CA THR A 72 15.99 11.14 -8.34
C THR A 72 16.04 12.58 -7.82
N PRO A 73 17.20 13.06 -7.32
CA PRO A 73 17.31 14.43 -6.79
C PRO A 73 16.99 15.54 -7.79
N ASP A 74 17.08 15.27 -9.08
CA ASP A 74 16.81 16.19 -10.17
C ASP A 74 15.42 16.06 -10.80
N LEU A 75 14.61 15.09 -10.36
CA LEU A 75 13.25 14.86 -10.86
C LEU A 75 12.34 16.05 -10.54
N LEU A 76 11.68 16.60 -11.55
CA LEU A 76 10.74 17.70 -11.40
C LEU A 76 9.29 17.20 -11.28
N PRO A 77 8.37 17.97 -10.67
CA PRO A 77 6.95 17.63 -10.64
C PRO A 77 6.36 17.35 -12.04
N ALA A 78 6.74 18.14 -13.04
CA ALA A 78 6.28 17.98 -14.42
C ALA A 78 6.72 16.65 -15.08
N ASP A 79 7.84 16.07 -14.62
CA ASP A 79 8.30 14.75 -15.11
C ASP A 79 7.38 13.62 -14.58
N VAL A 80 6.68 13.87 -13.48
CA VAL A 80 5.69 12.96 -12.89
C VAL A 80 4.30 13.17 -13.48
N THR A 81 3.84 14.41 -13.51
CA THR A 81 2.47 14.80 -13.83
C THR A 81 2.22 15.06 -15.32
N GLY A 82 3.27 15.27 -16.09
CA GLY A 82 3.17 15.71 -17.47
C GLY A 82 3.22 17.24 -17.62
N THR A 83 3.28 17.69 -18.86
CA THR A 83 3.44 19.09 -19.21
C THR A 83 2.82 19.41 -20.56
N HIS A 84 2.52 20.69 -20.80
CA HIS A 84 2.12 21.14 -22.12
C HIS A 84 3.33 21.31 -23.04
N VAL A 85 3.24 20.75 -24.21
CA VAL A 85 4.25 20.85 -25.28
C VAL A 85 3.65 21.62 -26.44
N PHE A 86 4.39 22.60 -26.97
CA PHE A 86 3.95 23.36 -28.13
C PHE A 86 4.12 22.54 -29.41
N ASP A 87 3.02 22.27 -30.11
CA ASP A 87 3.06 21.69 -31.45
C ASP A 87 3.24 22.78 -32.49
N GLU A 88 4.41 22.85 -33.09
CA GLU A 88 4.74 23.84 -34.13
C GLU A 88 3.92 23.66 -35.42
N ARG A 89 3.35 22.46 -35.70
CA ARG A 89 2.60 22.17 -36.91
C ARG A 89 1.18 22.71 -36.81
N GLU A 90 0.57 22.53 -35.61
CA GLU A 90 -0.80 22.96 -35.36
C GLU A 90 -0.85 24.35 -34.70
N GLY A 91 0.25 24.84 -34.16
CA GLY A 91 0.35 26.12 -33.47
C GLY A 91 -0.40 26.13 -32.14
N THR A 92 -0.58 24.95 -31.53
CA THR A 92 -1.33 24.73 -30.29
C THR A 92 -0.45 24.13 -29.21
N PHE A 93 -0.85 24.30 -27.94
CA PHE A 93 -0.26 23.54 -26.84
C PHE A 93 -1.05 22.25 -26.64
N GLU A 94 -0.36 21.13 -26.65
CA GLU A 94 -0.91 19.83 -26.32
C GLU A 94 -0.36 19.34 -24.99
N PHE A 95 -1.24 18.77 -24.15
CA PHE A 95 -0.80 18.16 -22.91
C PHE A 95 -0.19 16.78 -23.18
N ASN A 96 1.07 16.62 -22.80
CA ASN A 96 1.74 15.33 -22.80
C ASN A 96 1.64 14.74 -21.41
N GLU A 97 0.85 13.65 -21.27
CA GLU A 97 0.65 12.96 -20.01
C GLU A 97 1.95 12.43 -19.44
N GLY A 98 2.15 12.65 -18.14
CA GLY A 98 3.27 12.10 -17.40
C GLY A 98 3.03 10.62 -17.02
N PRO A 99 4.06 9.94 -16.51
CA PRO A 99 4.00 8.54 -16.13
C PRO A 99 3.00 8.23 -15.02
N ILE A 100 2.45 9.22 -14.34
CA ILE A 100 1.41 9.06 -13.32
C ILE A 100 0.07 8.60 -13.91
N PHE A 101 -0.17 8.82 -15.22
CA PHE A 101 -1.39 8.43 -15.90
C PHE A 101 -1.41 6.92 -16.25
N ALA A 102 -1.23 6.10 -15.21
CA ALA A 102 -1.36 4.65 -15.27
C ALA A 102 -2.18 4.18 -14.05
N ASN A 103 -2.82 3.00 -14.16
CA ASN A 103 -3.59 2.45 -13.05
C ASN A 103 -2.71 2.07 -11.85
N VAL A 104 -1.55 1.45 -12.12
CA VAL A 104 -0.57 1.06 -11.10
C VAL A 104 0.72 1.84 -11.34
N VAL A 105 1.10 2.66 -10.38
CA VAL A 105 2.33 3.45 -10.43
C VAL A 105 3.29 2.96 -9.36
N LEU A 106 4.47 2.51 -9.78
CA LEU A 106 5.59 2.28 -8.88
C LEU A 106 6.41 3.57 -8.73
N ALA A 107 6.31 4.20 -7.57
CA ALA A 107 7.15 5.34 -7.19
C ALA A 107 8.41 4.81 -6.49
N ASP A 108 9.46 4.56 -7.28
CA ASP A 108 10.67 3.90 -6.78
C ASP A 108 11.63 4.90 -6.15
N GLU A 109 12.05 4.63 -4.90
CA GLU A 109 12.90 5.48 -4.07
C GLU A 109 12.32 6.90 -3.85
N ILE A 110 11.04 6.97 -3.44
CA ILE A 110 10.30 8.25 -3.31
C ILE A 110 11.03 9.29 -2.45
N ASN A 111 11.81 8.84 -1.45
CA ASN A 111 12.58 9.69 -0.55
C ASN A 111 13.83 10.33 -1.18
N ARG A 112 14.18 10.02 -2.44
CA ARG A 112 15.33 10.64 -3.14
C ARG A 112 15.00 11.92 -3.89
N ALA A 113 13.75 12.13 -4.27
CA ALA A 113 13.35 13.36 -4.95
C ALA A 113 13.06 14.51 -4.00
N PRO A 114 13.15 15.75 -4.47
CA PRO A 114 12.82 16.94 -3.68
C PRO A 114 11.37 16.92 -3.17
N PRO A 115 11.08 17.56 -2.02
CA PRO A 115 9.74 17.57 -1.41
C PRO A 115 8.62 18.05 -2.34
N LYS A 116 8.92 18.94 -3.29
CA LYS A 116 7.92 19.42 -4.28
C LYS A 116 7.47 18.30 -5.23
N THR A 117 8.40 17.47 -5.66
CA THR A 117 8.11 16.34 -6.55
C THR A 117 7.38 15.23 -5.80
N GLN A 118 7.78 14.95 -4.55
CA GLN A 118 7.02 14.05 -3.67
C GLN A 118 5.58 14.54 -3.49
N ALA A 119 5.39 15.84 -3.20
CA ALA A 119 4.07 16.42 -2.99
C ALA A 119 3.15 16.28 -4.21
N ALA A 120 3.66 16.37 -5.43
CA ALA A 120 2.85 16.20 -6.64
C ALA A 120 2.27 14.77 -6.75
N LEU A 121 3.07 13.73 -6.47
CA LEU A 121 2.58 12.36 -6.42
C LEU A 121 1.56 12.17 -5.29
N LEU A 122 1.90 12.66 -4.09
CA LEU A 122 1.07 12.47 -2.90
C LEU A 122 -0.28 13.20 -3.00
N GLU A 123 -0.33 14.36 -3.68
CA GLU A 123 -1.58 15.05 -3.98
C GLU A 123 -2.43 14.23 -4.93
N ALA A 124 -1.83 13.70 -6.00
CA ALA A 124 -2.51 12.83 -6.95
C ALA A 124 -3.06 11.55 -6.32
N MET A 125 -2.34 10.98 -5.33
CA MET A 125 -2.83 9.83 -4.56
C MET A 125 -4.10 10.14 -3.75
N GLU A 126 -4.20 11.35 -3.22
CA GLU A 126 -5.36 11.74 -2.38
C GLU A 126 -6.57 12.16 -3.21
N GLU A 127 -6.33 12.92 -4.27
CA GLU A 127 -7.38 13.56 -5.07
C GLU A 127 -7.83 12.71 -6.28
N GLY A 128 -7.05 11.68 -6.67
CA GLY A 128 -7.30 10.89 -7.89
C GLY A 128 -7.19 11.71 -9.18
N GLN A 129 -6.55 12.87 -9.11
CA GLN A 129 -6.43 13.83 -10.21
C GLN A 129 -5.12 14.61 -10.15
N VAL A 130 -4.77 15.26 -11.26
CA VAL A 130 -3.61 16.11 -11.39
C VAL A 130 -4.05 17.47 -11.90
N THR A 131 -3.56 18.56 -11.30
CA THR A 131 -3.77 19.92 -11.77
C THR A 131 -2.48 20.49 -12.32
N THR A 132 -2.44 20.77 -13.64
CA THR A 132 -1.28 21.34 -14.33
C THR A 132 -1.73 22.55 -15.16
N ASP A 133 -1.06 23.69 -15.01
CA ASP A 133 -1.37 24.94 -15.72
C ASP A 133 -2.83 25.40 -15.58
N GLY A 134 -3.47 25.10 -14.45
CA GLY A 134 -4.86 25.47 -14.14
C GLY A 134 -5.92 24.53 -14.71
N GLU A 135 -5.52 23.45 -15.38
CA GLU A 135 -6.41 22.40 -15.85
C GLU A 135 -6.30 21.15 -14.96
N THR A 136 -7.44 20.61 -14.54
CA THR A 136 -7.52 19.39 -13.74
C THR A 136 -7.85 18.20 -14.64
N ARG A 137 -7.05 17.15 -14.54
CA ARG A 137 -7.19 15.89 -15.27
C ARG A 137 -7.34 14.73 -14.32
N GLN A 138 -8.35 13.88 -14.57
CA GLN A 138 -8.58 12.69 -13.77
C GLN A 138 -7.54 11.62 -14.09
N LEU A 139 -7.09 10.91 -13.07
CA LEU A 139 -6.25 9.74 -13.24
C LEU A 139 -7.10 8.51 -13.63
N PRO A 140 -6.51 7.48 -14.25
CA PRO A 140 -7.22 6.25 -14.55
C PRO A 140 -7.82 5.60 -13.30
N GLU A 141 -9.02 5.06 -13.38
CA GLU A 141 -9.62 4.24 -12.32
C GLU A 141 -9.59 2.76 -12.70
N PRO A 142 -9.17 1.88 -11.76
CA PRO A 142 -8.63 2.17 -10.43
C PRO A 142 -7.22 2.76 -10.47
N PHE A 143 -6.91 3.70 -9.57
CA PHE A 143 -5.57 4.25 -9.38
C PHE A 143 -4.94 3.68 -8.10
N PHE A 144 -3.70 3.19 -8.21
CA PHE A 144 -2.99 2.56 -7.11
C PHE A 144 -1.48 2.84 -7.17
N VAL A 145 -0.92 3.30 -6.07
CA VAL A 145 0.52 3.59 -5.97
C VAL A 145 1.19 2.59 -5.03
N VAL A 146 2.28 2.01 -5.52
CA VAL A 146 3.28 1.31 -4.70
C VAL A 146 4.50 2.23 -4.62
N ALA A 147 4.73 2.85 -3.47
CA ALA A 147 5.94 3.64 -3.26
C ALA A 147 7.01 2.78 -2.58
N THR A 148 8.28 3.01 -2.90
CA THR A 148 9.39 2.33 -2.23
C THR A 148 10.27 3.33 -1.51
N GLN A 149 10.80 2.91 -0.35
CA GLN A 149 11.85 3.59 0.39
C GLN A 149 12.99 2.63 0.69
N ASN A 150 14.22 3.17 0.72
CA ASN A 150 15.36 2.42 1.21
C ASN A 150 15.73 2.95 2.61
N PRO A 151 15.62 2.13 3.67
CA PRO A 151 15.88 2.57 5.04
C PRO A 151 17.38 2.86 5.31
N ILE A 152 18.28 2.28 4.52
CA ILE A 152 19.72 2.36 4.73
C ILE A 152 20.32 3.60 4.07
N ASP A 153 19.78 4.05 2.95
CA ASP A 153 20.30 5.16 2.13
C ASP A 153 19.79 6.50 2.71
N GLN A 154 20.53 7.04 3.71
CA GLN A 154 20.16 8.30 4.36
C GLN A 154 20.85 9.52 3.73
N ASP A 155 22.00 9.34 3.06
CA ASP A 155 22.73 10.44 2.44
C ASP A 155 22.03 10.96 1.19
N GLY A 156 21.64 12.24 1.22
CA GLY A 156 20.97 12.88 0.09
C GLY A 156 19.49 12.52 -0.08
N THR A 157 18.84 11.97 0.95
CA THR A 157 17.41 11.68 0.95
C THR A 157 16.59 12.76 1.65
N PHE A 158 15.32 12.86 1.25
CA PHE A 158 14.31 13.71 1.86
C PHE A 158 13.24 12.80 2.49
N PRO A 159 13.30 12.50 3.79
CA PRO A 159 12.33 11.64 4.43
C PRO A 159 10.92 12.21 4.26
N LEU A 160 9.94 11.31 4.08
CA LEU A 160 8.54 11.72 4.02
C LEU A 160 8.10 12.21 5.41
N PRO A 161 7.51 13.41 5.52
CA PRO A 161 6.87 13.84 6.75
C PRO A 161 5.70 12.91 7.13
N GLU A 162 5.40 12.84 8.42
CA GLU A 162 4.35 11.98 8.98
C GLU A 162 2.99 12.18 8.31
N ALA A 163 2.59 13.44 8.04
CA ALA A 163 1.36 13.75 7.33
C ALA A 163 1.31 13.20 5.90
N GLN A 164 2.47 12.89 5.31
CA GLN A 164 2.57 12.29 4.00
C GLN A 164 2.56 10.75 4.08
N LEU A 165 3.16 10.19 5.13
CA LEU A 165 3.09 8.75 5.41
C LEU A 165 1.65 8.30 5.69
N ASP A 166 0.82 9.14 6.31
CA ASP A 166 -0.60 8.85 6.59
C ASP A 166 -1.46 8.64 5.32
N ARG A 167 -0.96 9.01 4.13
CA ARG A 167 -1.64 8.76 2.85
C ARG A 167 -1.54 7.31 2.38
N PHE A 168 -0.53 6.57 2.83
CA PHE A 168 -0.42 5.16 2.54
C PHE A 168 -1.35 4.36 3.46
N LEU A 169 -2.14 3.44 2.91
CA LEU A 169 -3.00 2.57 3.70
C LEU A 169 -2.18 1.62 4.55
N VAL A 170 -1.19 1.00 3.92
CA VAL A 170 -0.30 0.04 4.57
C VAL A 170 1.17 0.34 4.27
N LYS A 171 2.02 0.02 5.25
CA LYS A 171 3.46 -0.06 5.10
C LYS A 171 3.88 -1.51 5.37
N THR A 172 4.71 -2.08 4.50
CA THR A 172 5.23 -3.44 4.65
C THR A 172 6.63 -3.57 4.05
N SER A 173 7.23 -4.73 4.20
CA SER A 173 8.54 -5.11 3.68
C SER A 173 8.43 -6.47 3.00
N LEU A 174 9.09 -6.66 1.85
CA LEU A 174 9.22 -7.98 1.22
C LEU A 174 10.23 -8.84 1.98
N GLY A 175 11.25 -8.21 2.57
CA GLY A 175 12.35 -8.87 3.23
C GLY A 175 13.29 -9.61 2.27
N TYR A 176 14.26 -10.32 2.86
CA TYR A 176 15.06 -11.29 2.13
C TYR A 176 14.37 -12.65 2.20
N PRO A 177 14.35 -13.41 1.07
CA PRO A 177 13.97 -14.82 1.13
C PRO A 177 14.87 -15.58 2.11
N ASP A 178 14.35 -16.65 2.69
CA ASP A 178 15.17 -17.61 3.42
C ASP A 178 16.03 -18.46 2.45
N GLU A 179 16.84 -19.38 2.98
CA GLU A 179 17.76 -20.22 2.20
C GLU A 179 17.00 -21.05 1.14
N ASP A 180 15.83 -21.56 1.47
CA ASP A 180 14.99 -22.34 0.55
C ASP A 180 14.38 -21.44 -0.55
N GLY A 181 13.94 -20.24 -0.20
CA GLY A 181 13.44 -19.23 -1.12
C GLY A 181 14.52 -18.73 -2.10
N GLU A 182 15.75 -18.47 -1.61
CA GLU A 182 16.87 -18.11 -2.50
C GLU A 182 17.21 -19.26 -3.47
N ALA A 183 17.19 -20.50 -2.98
CA ALA A 183 17.39 -21.67 -3.85
C ALA A 183 16.28 -21.80 -4.89
N ASP A 184 15.02 -21.54 -4.52
CA ASP A 184 13.89 -21.57 -5.44
C ASP A 184 13.97 -20.45 -6.48
N LEU A 185 14.40 -19.25 -6.10
CA LEU A 185 14.69 -18.15 -7.04
C LEU A 185 15.66 -18.58 -8.13
N LEU A 186 16.73 -19.27 -7.76
CA LEU A 186 17.71 -19.78 -8.74
C LEU A 186 17.13 -20.89 -9.61
N ARG A 187 16.32 -21.82 -9.04
CA ARG A 187 15.64 -22.88 -9.80
C ARG A 187 14.67 -22.28 -10.82
N ARG A 188 13.83 -21.33 -10.38
CA ARG A 188 12.89 -20.62 -11.27
C ARG A 188 13.63 -19.86 -12.37
N ARG A 189 14.78 -19.23 -12.04
CA ARG A 189 15.60 -18.53 -13.05
C ARG A 189 16.23 -19.50 -14.05
N ALA A 190 16.69 -20.67 -13.61
CA ALA A 190 17.30 -21.68 -14.47
C ALA A 190 16.30 -22.32 -15.44
N SER A 191 15.04 -22.47 -15.04
CA SER A 191 13.98 -23.06 -15.87
C SER A 191 13.36 -22.10 -16.90
N ARG A 192 13.58 -20.78 -16.75
CA ARG A 192 13.00 -19.76 -17.63
C ARG A 192 13.88 -19.44 -18.82
N GLU A 193 13.26 -19.37 -20.01
CA GLU A 193 13.92 -18.87 -21.23
C GLU A 193 14.06 -17.35 -21.23
N ARG A 194 13.08 -16.63 -20.60
CA ARG A 194 13.06 -15.17 -20.51
C ARG A 194 13.71 -14.70 -19.21
N THR A 195 14.35 -13.54 -19.25
CA THR A 195 14.98 -12.92 -18.08
C THR A 195 13.96 -12.47 -17.03
N THR A 196 12.80 -11.97 -17.46
CA THR A 196 11.72 -11.51 -16.60
C THR A 196 10.60 -12.55 -16.58
N PRO A 197 10.05 -12.93 -15.40
CA PRO A 197 8.86 -13.77 -15.34
C PRO A 197 7.68 -13.05 -15.99
N SER A 198 6.77 -13.82 -16.58
CA SER A 198 5.48 -13.35 -17.05
C SER A 198 4.40 -13.98 -16.18
N VAL A 199 3.42 -13.22 -15.78
CA VAL A 199 2.22 -13.69 -15.08
C VAL A 199 1.03 -13.62 -16.03
N GLU A 200 0.06 -14.50 -15.83
CA GLU A 200 -1.20 -14.45 -16.56
C GLU A 200 -2.15 -13.47 -15.89
N THR A 201 -2.94 -12.77 -16.69
CA THR A 201 -3.98 -11.88 -16.20
C THR A 201 -5.11 -12.70 -15.59
N VAL A 202 -5.46 -12.43 -14.35
CA VAL A 202 -6.55 -13.09 -13.59
C VAL A 202 -7.83 -12.29 -13.66
N LEU A 203 -7.71 -10.96 -13.65
CA LEU A 203 -8.85 -10.04 -13.68
C LEU A 203 -8.75 -9.09 -14.88
N GLU A 204 -9.92 -8.65 -15.36
CA GLU A 204 -10.02 -7.49 -16.24
C GLU A 204 -10.41 -6.23 -15.43
N GLY A 205 -10.10 -5.04 -15.94
CA GLY A 205 -10.20 -3.78 -15.18
C GLY A 205 -11.54 -3.56 -14.43
N ASP A 206 -12.66 -3.88 -15.06
CA ASP A 206 -14.00 -3.75 -14.44
C ASP A 206 -14.16 -4.69 -13.23
N GLN A 207 -13.59 -5.89 -13.28
CA GLN A 207 -13.63 -6.84 -12.17
C GLN A 207 -12.80 -6.37 -10.96
N VAL A 208 -11.74 -5.58 -11.17
CA VAL A 208 -10.99 -4.95 -10.08
C VAL A 208 -11.86 -3.94 -9.33
N THR A 209 -12.66 -3.17 -10.07
CA THR A 209 -13.62 -2.23 -9.47
C THR A 209 -14.68 -2.96 -8.66
N ASP A 210 -15.21 -4.08 -9.18
CA ASP A 210 -16.16 -4.93 -8.47
C ASP A 210 -15.55 -5.53 -7.19
N LEU A 211 -14.30 -6.01 -7.26
CA LEU A 211 -13.56 -6.53 -6.09
C LEU A 211 -13.40 -5.46 -5.01
N ARG A 212 -13.03 -4.23 -5.41
CA ARG A 212 -12.90 -3.07 -4.51
C ARG A 212 -14.22 -2.62 -3.87
N ALA A 213 -15.36 -3.04 -4.39
CA ALA A 213 -16.67 -2.71 -3.82
C ALA A 213 -17.14 -3.71 -2.76
N VAL A 214 -16.57 -4.93 -2.72
CA VAL A 214 -17.00 -5.98 -1.79
C VAL A 214 -16.79 -5.62 -0.31
N PRO A 215 -15.65 -5.04 0.12
CA PRO A 215 -15.44 -4.65 1.51
C PRO A 215 -16.51 -3.70 2.07
N GLU A 216 -17.19 -2.93 1.21
CA GLU A 216 -18.28 -2.04 1.65
C GLU A 216 -19.53 -2.79 2.15
N GLN A 217 -19.66 -4.07 1.81
CA GLN A 217 -20.77 -4.94 2.20
C GLN A 217 -20.50 -5.69 3.51
N ILE A 218 -19.24 -5.69 3.98
CA ILE A 218 -18.84 -6.42 5.19
C ILE A 218 -19.42 -5.76 6.43
N HIS A 219 -20.13 -6.55 7.24
CA HIS A 219 -20.72 -6.10 8.49
C HIS A 219 -19.64 -5.88 9.56
N VAL A 220 -19.83 -4.87 10.41
CA VAL A 220 -18.94 -4.62 11.55
C VAL A 220 -19.79 -4.31 12.79
N ASP A 221 -19.71 -5.17 13.78
CA ASP A 221 -20.40 -4.99 15.05
C ASP A 221 -19.83 -3.79 15.84
N ASP A 222 -20.68 -3.15 16.64
CA ASP A 222 -20.29 -1.98 17.43
C ASP A 222 -19.14 -2.27 18.40
N ASP A 223 -19.10 -3.46 19.00
CA ASP A 223 -18.00 -3.89 19.88
C ASP A 223 -16.65 -3.95 19.14
N VAL A 224 -16.64 -4.36 17.87
CA VAL A 224 -15.43 -4.36 17.02
C VAL A 224 -15.03 -2.94 16.64
N LEU A 225 -16.01 -2.07 16.36
CA LEU A 225 -15.76 -0.64 16.13
C LEU A 225 -15.12 0.01 17.36
N GLN A 226 -15.68 -0.25 18.55
CA GLN A 226 -15.14 0.27 19.81
C GLN A 226 -13.74 -0.28 20.10
N TYR A 227 -13.47 -1.54 19.74
CA TYR A 227 -12.14 -2.13 19.85
C TYR A 227 -11.10 -1.41 18.99
N ALA A 228 -11.40 -1.16 17.71
CA ALA A 228 -10.53 -0.38 16.83
C ALA A 228 -10.26 1.04 17.38
N VAL A 229 -11.30 1.71 17.89
CA VAL A 229 -11.19 3.02 18.55
C VAL A 229 -10.33 2.93 19.81
N ALA A 230 -10.50 1.88 20.63
CA ALA A 230 -9.71 1.69 21.85
C ALA A 230 -8.21 1.53 21.54
N ILE A 231 -7.84 0.73 20.51
CA ILE A 231 -6.46 0.60 20.05
C ILE A 231 -5.90 1.95 19.64
N ALA A 232 -6.59 2.68 18.74
CA ALA A 232 -6.14 3.98 18.28
C ALA A 232 -5.96 4.99 19.43
N ARG A 233 -6.87 4.99 20.40
CA ARG A 233 -6.77 5.85 21.60
C ARG A 233 -5.62 5.44 22.52
N ALA A 234 -5.38 4.16 22.70
CA ALA A 234 -4.29 3.64 23.51
C ALA A 234 -2.92 4.09 22.94
N THR A 235 -2.75 4.14 21.62
CA THR A 235 -1.52 4.68 21.03
C THR A 235 -1.25 6.13 21.43
N ARG A 236 -2.29 6.96 21.60
CA ARG A 236 -2.16 8.40 21.95
C ARG A 236 -1.72 8.62 23.40
N THR A 237 -1.80 7.61 24.24
CA THR A 237 -1.44 7.65 25.67
C THR A 237 -0.28 6.73 26.01
N ALA A 238 0.29 6.03 25.03
CA ALA A 238 1.42 5.15 25.24
C ALA A 238 2.69 5.93 25.59
N THR A 239 3.48 5.41 26.54
CA THR A 239 4.59 6.14 27.20
C THR A 239 5.70 6.60 26.24
N ASN A 240 5.94 5.86 25.15
CA ASN A 240 7.01 6.13 24.20
C ASN A 240 6.53 6.86 22.94
N VAL A 241 5.24 7.24 22.89
CA VAL A 241 4.61 7.89 21.74
C VAL A 241 4.43 9.38 22.02
N ASP A 242 4.91 10.22 21.11
CA ASP A 242 4.67 11.66 21.08
C ASP A 242 3.36 11.97 20.35
N THR A 243 3.19 11.38 19.15
CA THR A 243 1.95 11.49 18.38
C THR A 243 1.44 10.10 18.05
N GLY A 244 0.25 9.76 18.52
CA GLY A 244 -0.43 8.50 18.24
C GLY A 244 -1.32 8.58 16.99
N VAL A 245 -2.02 7.49 16.70
CA VAL A 245 -2.88 7.32 15.53
C VAL A 245 -3.94 8.41 15.43
N SER A 246 -4.03 9.07 14.27
CA SER A 246 -5.03 10.10 13.96
C SER A 246 -6.44 9.49 13.78
N PRO A 247 -7.52 10.29 13.79
CA PRO A 247 -8.85 9.80 13.42
C PRO A 247 -8.90 9.18 12.00
N ARG A 248 -8.11 9.72 11.06
CA ARG A 248 -7.95 9.16 9.71
C ARG A 248 -7.30 7.77 9.77
N GLY A 249 -6.24 7.62 10.59
CA GLY A 249 -5.61 6.30 10.80
C GLY A 249 -6.57 5.28 11.43
N THR A 250 -7.49 5.72 12.31
CA THR A 250 -8.55 4.85 12.83
C THR A 250 -9.52 4.39 11.73
N GLN A 251 -9.89 5.29 10.80
CA GLN A 251 -10.70 4.93 9.62
C GLN A 251 -9.96 3.96 8.71
N ARG A 252 -8.66 4.17 8.48
CA ARG A 252 -7.83 3.27 7.68
C ARG A 252 -7.71 1.87 8.30
N LEU A 253 -7.63 1.78 9.63
CA LEU A 253 -7.68 0.50 10.34
C LEU A 253 -9.01 -0.23 10.11
N PHE A 254 -10.12 0.49 10.20
CA PHE A 254 -11.45 -0.05 9.92
C PHE A 254 -11.60 -0.51 8.47
N GLU A 255 -11.19 0.29 7.49
CA GLU A 255 -11.23 -0.06 6.06
C GLU A 255 -10.39 -1.31 5.77
N ALA A 256 -9.17 -1.35 6.32
CA ALA A 256 -8.26 -2.48 6.16
C ALA A 256 -8.83 -3.79 6.76
N ALA A 257 -9.47 -3.71 7.93
CA ALA A 257 -10.08 -4.88 8.56
C ALA A 257 -11.24 -5.46 7.75
N ARG A 258 -12.04 -4.64 7.08
CA ARG A 258 -13.10 -5.09 6.15
C ARG A 258 -12.51 -5.83 4.96
N VAL A 259 -11.40 -5.33 4.41
CA VAL A 259 -10.68 -6.04 3.33
C VAL A 259 -10.13 -7.37 3.83
N ALA A 260 -9.54 -7.40 5.04
CA ALA A 260 -9.03 -8.64 5.63
C ALA A 260 -10.14 -9.68 5.82
N ALA A 261 -11.33 -9.27 6.28
CA ALA A 261 -12.49 -10.15 6.38
C ALA A 261 -12.94 -10.67 5.00
N THR A 262 -12.93 -9.80 3.96
CA THR A 262 -13.24 -10.18 2.58
C THR A 262 -12.29 -11.25 2.05
N ILE A 263 -10.98 -11.05 2.23
CA ILE A 263 -9.95 -12.03 1.81
C ILE A 263 -10.13 -13.36 2.56
N ALA A 264 -10.57 -13.32 3.81
CA ALA A 264 -10.79 -14.50 4.64
C ALA A 264 -12.18 -15.14 4.47
N ASP A 265 -12.90 -14.86 3.39
CA ASP A 265 -14.25 -15.38 3.08
C ASP A 265 -15.26 -15.17 4.22
N ARG A 266 -15.30 -13.98 4.82
CA ARG A 266 -16.22 -13.64 5.89
C ARG A 266 -17.00 -12.37 5.59
N GLU A 267 -18.32 -12.41 5.86
CA GLU A 267 -19.23 -11.28 5.69
C GLU A 267 -19.23 -10.32 6.89
N TYR A 268 -18.37 -10.55 7.88
CA TYR A 268 -18.24 -9.73 9.09
C TYR A 268 -16.79 -9.65 9.55
N VAL A 269 -16.46 -8.51 10.20
CA VAL A 269 -15.14 -8.27 10.80
C VAL A 269 -15.07 -8.86 12.20
N THR A 270 -13.93 -9.48 12.52
CA THR A 270 -13.61 -9.98 13.86
C THR A 270 -12.54 -9.11 14.52
N PRO A 271 -12.36 -9.16 15.86
CA PRO A 271 -11.24 -8.53 16.53
C PRO A 271 -9.87 -8.99 16.01
N ASP A 272 -9.76 -10.24 15.54
CA ASP A 272 -8.53 -10.79 14.98
C ASP A 272 -8.17 -10.10 13.65
N ASP A 273 -9.15 -9.68 12.86
CA ASP A 273 -8.89 -8.91 11.64
C ASP A 273 -8.28 -7.55 11.97
N ILE A 274 -8.82 -6.86 12.98
CA ILE A 274 -8.27 -5.60 13.47
C ILE A 274 -6.81 -5.80 13.91
N ARG A 275 -6.51 -6.87 14.67
CA ARG A 275 -5.15 -7.16 15.14
C ARG A 275 -4.20 -7.49 13.98
N ARG A 276 -4.66 -8.30 13.03
CA ARG A 276 -3.88 -8.71 11.85
C ARG A 276 -3.40 -7.51 11.04
N VAL A 277 -4.29 -6.53 10.82
CA VAL A 277 -3.96 -5.36 9.99
C VAL A 277 -3.37 -4.20 10.79
N ALA A 278 -3.34 -4.28 12.14
CA ALA A 278 -2.88 -3.19 12.98
C ALA A 278 -1.43 -2.76 12.68
N HIS A 279 -0.49 -3.70 12.58
CA HIS A 279 0.91 -3.40 12.29
C HIS A 279 1.09 -2.70 10.93
N PRO A 280 0.70 -3.30 9.79
CA PRO A 280 0.91 -2.66 8.50
C PRO A 280 0.17 -1.33 8.34
N VAL A 281 -0.94 -1.13 9.07
CA VAL A 281 -1.74 0.09 8.98
C VAL A 281 -1.28 1.17 9.97
N LEU A 282 -0.87 0.82 11.19
CA LEU A 282 -0.67 1.81 12.26
C LEU A 282 0.79 2.12 12.58
N ALA A 283 1.73 1.19 12.39
CA ALA A 283 3.12 1.36 12.83
C ALA A 283 3.78 2.63 12.23
N HIS A 284 3.56 2.89 10.94
CA HIS A 284 4.11 4.04 10.25
C HIS A 284 3.41 5.38 10.56
N ARG A 285 2.35 5.35 11.38
CA ARG A 285 1.60 6.51 11.85
C ARG A 285 1.95 6.93 13.27
N LEU A 286 2.82 6.16 13.95
CA LEU A 286 3.28 6.47 15.29
C LEU A 286 4.55 7.32 15.25
N VAL A 287 4.54 8.42 15.98
CA VAL A 287 5.73 9.23 16.22
C VAL A 287 6.22 8.95 17.63
N LEU A 288 7.43 8.46 17.72
CA LEU A 288 8.04 8.17 19.01
C LEU A 288 8.60 9.45 19.65
N THR A 289 8.62 9.46 20.98
CA THR A 289 9.27 10.54 21.72
C THR A 289 10.79 10.56 21.41
N PRO A 290 11.47 11.74 21.46
CA PRO A 290 12.92 11.82 21.24
C PRO A 290 13.71 10.88 22.15
N LYS A 291 13.24 10.66 23.39
CA LYS A 291 13.85 9.73 24.34
C LYS A 291 13.73 8.27 23.86
N ALA A 292 12.59 7.90 23.30
CA ALA A 292 12.36 6.56 22.77
C ALA A 292 13.27 6.31 21.55
N THR A 293 13.35 7.27 20.64
CA THR A 293 14.23 7.20 19.46
C THR A 293 15.70 7.06 19.82
N VAL A 294 16.20 7.82 20.83
CA VAL A 294 17.59 7.71 21.30
C VAL A 294 17.87 6.35 21.96
N ASN A 295 16.85 5.70 22.52
CA ASN A 295 16.96 4.39 23.14
C ASN A 295 16.66 3.23 22.18
N ASP A 296 16.62 3.48 20.87
CA ASP A 296 16.32 2.49 19.82
C ASP A 296 15.02 1.70 20.07
N VAL A 297 13.99 2.38 20.60
CA VAL A 297 12.66 1.77 20.77
C VAL A 297 12.02 1.63 19.39
N ASP A 298 11.54 0.42 19.08
CA ASP A 298 10.86 0.11 17.85
C ASP A 298 9.37 0.46 17.93
N THR A 299 8.82 1.03 16.85
CA THR A 299 7.39 1.32 16.72
C THR A 299 6.54 0.06 16.76
N ASP A 300 7.04 -1.05 16.17
CA ASP A 300 6.34 -2.32 16.17
C ASP A 300 6.19 -2.87 17.59
N HIS A 301 7.24 -2.81 18.39
CA HIS A 301 7.19 -3.22 19.80
C HIS A 301 6.23 -2.36 20.63
N VAL A 302 6.19 -1.04 20.37
CA VAL A 302 5.24 -0.13 21.04
C VAL A 302 3.81 -0.51 20.69
N LEU A 303 3.54 -0.78 19.42
CA LEU A 303 2.21 -1.17 18.94
C LEU A 303 1.79 -2.54 19.50
N GLU A 304 2.70 -3.50 19.56
CA GLU A 304 2.44 -4.81 20.18
C GLU A 304 2.03 -4.66 21.65
N THR A 305 2.76 -3.83 22.41
CA THR A 305 2.42 -3.51 23.81
C THR A 305 1.01 -2.90 23.93
N VAL A 306 0.64 -2.02 23.00
CA VAL A 306 -0.70 -1.43 22.94
C VAL A 306 -1.76 -2.49 22.66
N LEU A 307 -1.52 -3.36 21.68
CA LEU A 307 -2.45 -4.43 21.31
C LEU A 307 -2.66 -5.46 22.43
N GLU A 308 -1.62 -5.73 23.24
CA GLU A 308 -1.73 -6.59 24.43
C GLU A 308 -2.50 -5.93 25.57
N ALA A 309 -2.37 -4.62 25.73
CA ALA A 309 -3.02 -3.86 26.81
C ALA A 309 -4.52 -3.62 26.58
N VAL A 310 -4.98 -3.60 25.32
CA VAL A 310 -6.39 -3.37 24.98
C VAL A 310 -7.15 -4.70 25.01
N PRO A 311 -8.17 -4.84 25.90
CA PRO A 311 -8.92 -6.09 26.01
C PRO A 311 -9.69 -6.40 24.72
N VAL A 312 -9.59 -7.65 24.27
CA VAL A 312 -10.35 -8.13 23.13
C VAL A 312 -11.82 -8.28 23.53
N PRO A 313 -12.78 -7.71 22.76
CA PRO A 313 -14.18 -7.84 23.07
C PRO A 313 -14.65 -9.29 22.93
N THR A 314 -15.52 -9.72 23.85
CA THR A 314 -16.21 -11.01 23.71
C THR A 314 -17.43 -10.75 22.82
N LEU A 315 -17.41 -11.23 21.60
CA LEU A 315 -18.59 -11.14 20.72
C LEU A 315 -19.69 -12.03 21.31
N GLU A 316 -20.76 -11.45 21.84
CA GLU A 316 -21.97 -12.19 22.13
C GLU A 316 -22.57 -12.65 20.80
N GLN A 317 -22.66 -13.98 20.59
CA GLN A 317 -23.40 -14.50 19.45
C GLN A 317 -24.87 -14.05 19.59
N GLN A 318 -25.21 -12.98 18.90
CA GLN A 318 -26.62 -12.64 18.68
C GLN A 318 -27.18 -13.73 17.75
N ALA A 319 -27.82 -14.72 18.36
CA ALA A 319 -28.62 -15.70 17.65
C ALA A 319 -29.80 -14.97 17.00
N HIS A 320 -29.73 -14.82 15.70
CA HIS A 320 -30.87 -14.46 14.84
C HIS A 320 -31.43 -15.70 14.16
#